data_e0fe48b5cc89d7f87cabae0188a0bfc9
#
_entry.id   e0fe48b5cc89d7f87cabae0188a0bfc9
#
_cell.length_a   1.000
_cell.length_b   1.000
_cell.length_c   1.000
_cell.angle_alpha   90.00
_cell.angle_beta   90.00
_cell.angle_gamma   90.00
#
_symmetry.space_group_name_H-M   'P 1'
#
loop_
_entity.id
_entity.type
_entity.pdbx_description
1 polymer ?
#
loop_
_entity_poly.entity_id
_entity_poly.type
_entity_poly.pdbx_seq_one_letter_code
_entity_poly.pdbx_strand_id
1 'polypeptide(L)'
;NLYEKNNQKENIYVSGQKDLYNKLKDSAANLIYLSDTPKPVKDIPKCLSNNPLKSCNEIDRSSNEVYEGFVTIDPYTWFCKEGCKAINDNYVVYRDASHISIDASLAVTKNLGEALIKAGLLN
;
A
#
# COMPACT_ATOMS: atom_id res chain seq x y z
N ASN A 1 -13.80 10.78 22.97
CA ASN A 1 -12.39 11.08 22.81
C ASN A 1 -11.90 10.47 21.48
N LEU A 2 -11.20 11.25 20.66
CA LEU A 2 -10.70 10.83 19.32
C LEU A 2 -9.72 9.63 19.43
N TYR A 3 -8.99 9.55 20.53
CA TYR A 3 -8.03 8.46 20.81
C TYR A 3 -8.75 7.12 21.05
N GLU A 4 -9.83 7.14 21.79
CA GLU A 4 -10.66 5.92 22.05
C GLU A 4 -11.36 5.43 20.79
N LYS A 5 -11.81 6.36 19.92
CA LYS A 5 -12.41 6.00 18.62
C LYS A 5 -11.41 5.38 17.65
N ASN A 6 -10.14 5.81 17.67
CA ASN A 6 -9.10 5.23 16.84
C ASN A 6 -8.72 3.82 17.31
N ASN A 7 -8.51 3.63 18.61
CA ASN A 7 -8.23 2.30 19.18
C ASN A 7 -9.38 1.31 18.95
N GLN A 8 -10.62 1.77 19.01
CA GLN A 8 -11.78 0.93 18.78
C GLN A 8 -11.91 0.53 17.29
N LYS A 9 -11.59 1.43 16.35
CA LYS A 9 -11.54 1.12 14.91
C LYS A 9 -10.42 0.13 14.58
N GLU A 10 -9.24 0.32 15.16
CA GLU A 10 -8.09 -0.57 14.97
C GLU A 10 -8.39 -1.98 15.48
N ASN A 11 -9.00 -2.10 16.65
CA ASN A 11 -9.43 -3.39 17.20
C ASN A 11 -10.49 -4.10 16.34
N ILE A 12 -11.44 -3.36 15.77
CA ILE A 12 -12.47 -3.93 14.88
C ILE A 12 -11.83 -4.42 13.58
N TYR A 13 -10.88 -3.65 13.03
CA TYR A 13 -10.21 -4.01 11.80
C TYR A 13 -9.34 -5.26 11.96
N VAL A 14 -8.51 -5.32 13.00
CA VAL A 14 -7.67 -6.48 13.33
C VAL A 14 -8.52 -7.72 13.61
N SER A 15 -9.60 -7.59 14.37
CA SER A 15 -10.54 -8.68 14.62
C SER A 15 -11.19 -9.19 13.34
N GLY A 16 -11.61 -8.28 12.45
CA GLY A 16 -12.18 -8.62 11.15
C GLY A 16 -11.21 -9.39 10.25
N GLN A 17 -9.93 -9.00 10.24
CA GLN A 17 -8.88 -9.72 9.48
C GLN A 17 -8.65 -11.13 10.04
N LYS A 18 -8.64 -11.30 11.35
CA LYS A 18 -8.51 -12.60 12.00
C LYS A 18 -9.71 -13.52 11.68
N ASP A 19 -10.90 -12.97 11.70
CA ASP A 19 -12.12 -13.71 11.33
C ASP A 19 -12.11 -14.13 9.86
N LEU A 20 -11.64 -13.22 8.97
CA LEU A 20 -11.46 -13.51 7.55
C LEU A 20 -10.44 -14.63 7.34
N TYR A 21 -9.29 -14.55 8.00
CA TYR A 21 -8.29 -15.62 7.95
C TYR A 21 -8.86 -16.97 8.38
N ASN A 22 -9.56 -17.02 9.52
CA ASN A 22 -10.14 -18.26 10.04
C ASN A 22 -11.19 -18.88 9.10
N LYS A 23 -11.90 -18.05 8.33
CA LYS A 23 -12.87 -18.53 7.33
C LYS A 23 -12.21 -19.06 6.05
N LEU A 24 -11.03 -18.55 5.70
CA LEU A 24 -10.39 -18.84 4.41
C LEU A 24 -9.24 -19.84 4.49
N LYS A 25 -8.62 -20.03 5.67
CA LYS A 25 -7.39 -20.83 5.83
C LYS A 25 -7.50 -22.27 5.36
N ASP A 26 -8.70 -22.86 5.42
CA ASP A 26 -8.93 -24.24 4.99
C ASP A 26 -9.32 -24.35 3.50
N SER A 27 -9.53 -23.20 2.84
CA SER A 27 -9.94 -23.10 1.43
C SER A 27 -8.81 -22.74 0.48
N ALA A 28 -7.65 -22.31 0.99
CA ALA A 28 -6.50 -21.90 0.21
C ALA A 28 -5.20 -22.33 0.89
N ALA A 29 -4.22 -22.77 0.08
CA ALA A 29 -2.90 -23.16 0.59
C ALA A 29 -2.14 -21.97 1.19
N ASN A 30 -2.32 -20.77 0.65
CA ASN A 30 -1.71 -19.54 1.13
C ASN A 30 -2.71 -18.39 1.06
N LEU A 31 -2.70 -17.54 2.08
CA LEU A 31 -3.44 -16.30 2.12
C LEU A 31 -2.44 -15.14 2.12
N ILE A 32 -2.58 -14.25 1.16
CA ILE A 32 -1.68 -13.10 0.98
C ILE A 32 -2.41 -11.83 1.40
N TYR A 33 -1.77 -11.03 2.23
CA TYR A 33 -2.16 -9.67 2.51
C TYR A 33 -1.20 -8.71 1.79
N LEU A 34 -1.70 -8.02 0.79
CA LEU A 34 -0.97 -6.93 0.16
C LEU A 34 -1.33 -5.64 0.89
N SER A 35 -0.34 -5.06 1.58
CA SER A 35 -0.51 -3.81 2.31
C SER A 35 -0.88 -2.66 1.37
N ASP A 36 -1.49 -1.64 1.93
CA ASP A 36 -1.84 -0.43 1.17
C ASP A 36 -0.59 0.27 0.61
N THR A 37 -0.73 0.92 -0.53
CA THR A 37 0.34 1.73 -1.10
C THR A 37 0.58 2.98 -0.25
N PRO A 38 1.80 3.54 -0.23
CA PRO A 38 2.06 4.82 0.42
C PRO A 38 1.06 5.87 -0.06
N LYS A 39 0.48 6.64 0.86
CA LYS A 39 -0.55 7.63 0.53
C LYS A 39 0.04 9.04 0.41
N PRO A 40 -0.29 9.79 -0.64
CA PRO A 40 0.09 11.18 -0.71
C PRO A 40 -0.72 12.00 0.29
N VAL A 41 -0.08 13.00 0.90
CA VAL A 41 -0.75 13.94 1.81
C VAL A 41 -1.71 14.87 1.05
N LYS A 42 -1.49 15.03 -0.26
CA LYS A 42 -2.28 15.88 -1.14
C LYS A 42 -2.76 15.08 -2.35
N ASP A 43 -3.84 15.52 -2.95
CA ASP A 43 -4.23 15.09 -4.31
C ASP A 43 -3.13 15.52 -5.29
N ILE A 44 -2.34 14.56 -5.79
CA ILE A 44 -1.13 14.85 -6.56
C ILE A 44 -1.45 15.58 -7.88
N PRO A 45 -2.36 15.11 -8.75
CA PRO A 45 -2.71 15.84 -9.96
C PRO A 45 -3.17 17.27 -9.69
N LYS A 46 -4.02 17.47 -8.71
CA LYS A 46 -4.49 18.80 -8.30
C LYS A 46 -3.37 19.66 -7.71
N CYS A 47 -2.47 19.08 -6.95
CA CYS A 47 -1.30 19.79 -6.43
C CYS A 47 -0.40 20.25 -7.57
N LEU A 48 -0.05 19.36 -8.51
CA LEU A 48 0.85 19.62 -9.62
C LEU A 48 0.29 20.66 -10.62
N SER A 49 -1.03 20.79 -10.74
CA SER A 49 -1.63 21.81 -11.59
C SER A 49 -1.45 23.24 -11.08
N ASN A 50 -1.19 23.42 -9.77
CA ASN A 50 -1.12 24.73 -9.13
C ASN A 50 0.19 25.01 -8.39
N ASN A 51 1.06 24.01 -8.25
CA ASN A 51 2.25 24.13 -7.41
C ASN A 51 3.47 23.47 -8.07
N PRO A 52 4.68 23.88 -7.71
CA PRO A 52 5.89 23.20 -8.17
C PRO A 52 5.97 21.78 -7.59
N LEU A 53 6.54 20.85 -8.34
CA LEU A 53 6.69 19.42 -7.99
C LEU A 53 7.17 19.20 -6.55
N LYS A 54 8.16 19.95 -6.10
CA LYS A 54 8.75 19.82 -4.76
C LYS A 54 7.72 19.92 -3.63
N SER A 55 6.69 20.73 -3.79
CA SER A 55 5.63 20.90 -2.77
C SER A 55 4.54 19.83 -2.83
N CYS A 56 4.58 18.92 -3.81
CA CYS A 56 3.61 17.85 -3.99
C CYS A 56 4.17 16.46 -3.62
N ASN A 57 5.44 16.34 -3.27
CA ASN A 57 6.12 15.07 -2.97
C ASN A 57 5.94 14.57 -1.52
N GLU A 58 5.04 15.15 -0.76
CA GLU A 58 4.79 14.73 0.61
C GLU A 58 3.93 13.46 0.63
N ILE A 59 4.50 12.37 1.12
CA ILE A 59 3.89 11.04 1.18
C ILE A 59 3.85 10.61 2.64
N ASP A 60 2.68 10.18 3.08
CA ASP A 60 2.51 9.57 4.38
C ASP A 60 2.81 8.07 4.31
N ARG A 61 3.57 7.58 5.28
CA ARG A 61 3.83 6.16 5.41
C ARG A 61 2.59 5.51 5.98
N SER A 62 1.89 4.71 5.19
CA SER A 62 0.90 3.79 5.73
C SER A 62 1.55 2.83 6.73
N SER A 63 0.89 2.53 7.82
CA SER A 63 1.36 1.58 8.83
C SER A 63 1.66 0.23 8.18
N ASN A 64 2.80 -0.37 8.51
CA ASN A 64 3.09 -1.76 8.15
C ASN A 64 2.17 -2.67 9.00
N GLU A 65 0.99 -2.92 8.51
CA GLU A 65 0.06 -3.83 9.15
C GLU A 65 0.45 -5.27 8.82
N VAL A 66 0.77 -6.05 9.84
CA VAL A 66 1.05 -7.48 9.73
C VAL A 66 -0.09 -8.23 10.38
N TYR A 67 -0.74 -9.11 9.63
CA TYR A 67 -1.82 -9.94 10.15
C TYR A 67 -1.37 -11.38 10.32
N GLU A 68 -1.64 -11.93 11.50
CA GLU A 68 -1.31 -13.31 11.83
C GLU A 68 -1.95 -14.28 10.82
N GLY A 69 -1.13 -15.19 10.28
CA GLY A 69 -1.53 -16.21 9.32
C GLY A 69 -1.44 -15.79 7.84
N PHE A 70 -1.37 -14.50 7.55
CA PHE A 70 -1.19 -14.02 6.18
C PHE A 70 0.30 -13.88 5.81
N VAL A 71 0.63 -14.19 4.57
CA VAL A 71 1.90 -13.76 3.98
C VAL A 71 1.74 -12.28 3.61
N THR A 72 2.43 -11.40 4.34
CA THR A 72 2.32 -9.95 4.12
C THR A 72 3.34 -9.50 3.07
N ILE A 73 2.85 -8.78 2.06
CA ILE A 73 3.66 -8.08 1.05
C ILE A 73 3.44 -6.59 1.22
N ASP A 74 4.53 -5.85 1.52
CA ASP A 74 4.50 -4.40 1.69
C ASP A 74 5.07 -3.72 0.44
N PRO A 75 4.25 -3.00 -0.33
CA PRO A 75 4.68 -2.30 -1.54
C PRO A 75 5.44 -0.99 -1.25
N TYR A 76 5.58 -0.57 0.01
CA TYR A 76 6.20 0.72 0.34
C TYR A 76 7.54 0.93 -0.36
N THR A 77 8.43 -0.06 -0.31
CA THR A 77 9.77 0.05 -0.89
C THR A 77 9.78 0.11 -2.41
N TRP A 78 8.70 -0.27 -3.07
CA TRP A 78 8.58 -0.20 -4.54
C TRP A 78 8.38 1.23 -5.02
N PHE A 79 7.79 2.08 -4.18
CA PHE A 79 7.49 3.48 -4.48
C PHE A 79 8.45 4.46 -3.81
N CYS A 80 9.07 4.04 -2.68
CA CYS A 80 9.79 4.94 -1.78
C CYS A 80 11.25 4.54 -1.52
N LYS A 81 11.86 3.70 -2.37
CA LYS A 81 13.24 3.20 -2.18
C LYS A 81 14.28 4.32 -2.07
N GLU A 82 14.13 5.36 -2.88
CA GLU A 82 15.01 6.55 -2.91
C GLU A 82 14.27 7.82 -2.43
N GLY A 83 13.33 7.65 -1.52
CA GLY A 83 12.36 8.66 -1.15
C GLY A 83 11.07 8.54 -1.96
N CYS A 84 9.96 8.96 -1.36
CA CYS A 84 8.67 8.92 -2.04
C CYS A 84 8.56 10.07 -3.03
N LYS A 85 8.18 9.78 -4.27
CA LYS A 85 8.07 10.76 -5.35
C LYS A 85 6.64 10.81 -5.88
N ALA A 86 6.13 12.00 -6.16
CA ALA A 86 4.85 12.20 -6.83
C ALA A 86 4.92 11.91 -8.34
N ILE A 87 6.11 12.12 -8.92
CA ILE A 87 6.43 11.76 -10.31
C ILE A 87 7.66 10.85 -10.26
N ASN A 88 7.59 9.72 -10.93
CA ASN A 88 8.70 8.80 -11.12
C ASN A 88 8.98 8.67 -12.61
N ASP A 89 10.23 8.97 -13.01
CA ASP A 89 10.64 9.02 -14.40
C ASP A 89 9.67 9.86 -15.27
N ASN A 90 8.81 9.21 -16.03
CA ASN A 90 7.92 9.86 -17.00
C ASN A 90 6.43 9.75 -16.64
N TYR A 91 6.08 9.30 -15.41
CA TYR A 91 4.68 9.14 -15.03
C TYR A 91 4.38 9.70 -13.64
N VAL A 92 3.14 10.14 -13.47
CA VAL A 92 2.61 10.53 -12.17
C VAL A 92 2.26 9.26 -11.38
N VAL A 93 2.79 9.13 -10.15
CA VAL A 93 2.60 7.93 -9.33
C VAL A 93 1.15 7.79 -8.88
N TYR A 94 0.48 8.88 -8.56
CA TYR A 94 -0.89 8.86 -8.05
C TYR A 94 -1.85 9.54 -9.02
N ARG A 95 -3.01 8.93 -9.24
CA ARG A 95 -4.09 9.49 -10.05
C ARG A 95 -5.03 10.41 -9.26
N ASP A 96 -5.00 10.32 -7.94
CA ASP A 96 -5.80 11.13 -7.00
C ASP A 96 -5.13 11.16 -5.60
N ALA A 97 -5.88 11.47 -4.55
CA ALA A 97 -5.37 11.57 -3.18
C ALA A 97 -5.06 10.21 -2.51
N SER A 98 -5.37 9.07 -3.13
CA SER A 98 -5.24 7.75 -2.47
C SER A 98 -4.90 6.59 -3.38
N HIS A 99 -5.11 6.71 -4.70
CA HIS A 99 -4.91 5.62 -5.65
C HIS A 99 -3.69 5.86 -6.53
N ILE A 100 -2.90 4.82 -6.74
CA ILE A 100 -1.83 4.83 -7.73
C ILE A 100 -2.39 4.91 -9.15
N SER A 101 -1.61 5.47 -10.07
CA SER A 101 -1.93 5.51 -11.49
C SER A 101 -1.79 4.14 -12.13
N ILE A 102 -2.34 3.98 -13.33
CA ILE A 102 -2.17 2.76 -14.13
C ILE A 102 -0.68 2.55 -14.45
N ASP A 103 0.04 3.61 -14.85
CA ASP A 103 1.46 3.52 -15.18
C ASP A 103 2.31 3.12 -13.97
N ALA A 104 2.00 3.65 -12.78
CA ALA A 104 2.66 3.25 -11.53
C ALA A 104 2.36 1.78 -11.18
N SER A 105 1.12 1.32 -11.37
CA SER A 105 0.74 -0.08 -11.15
C SER A 105 1.51 -1.02 -12.09
N LEU A 106 1.61 -0.69 -13.37
CA LEU A 106 2.37 -1.46 -14.36
C LEU A 106 3.86 -1.49 -14.04
N ALA A 107 4.43 -0.36 -13.61
CA ALA A 107 5.85 -0.26 -13.28
C ALA A 107 6.25 -1.18 -12.11
N VAL A 108 5.37 -1.44 -11.15
CA VAL A 108 5.67 -2.31 -9.99
C VAL A 108 5.27 -3.78 -10.18
N THR A 109 4.79 -4.17 -11.35
CA THR A 109 4.37 -5.56 -11.65
C THR A 109 5.52 -6.55 -11.39
N LYS A 110 6.73 -6.21 -11.83
CA LYS A 110 7.93 -7.04 -11.61
C LYS A 110 8.23 -7.20 -10.11
N ASN A 111 8.12 -6.12 -9.34
CA ASN A 111 8.34 -6.15 -7.89
C ASN A 111 7.35 -7.08 -7.18
N LEU A 112 6.08 -7.07 -7.60
CA LEU A 112 5.09 -8.00 -7.07
C LEU A 112 5.45 -9.44 -7.41
N GLY A 113 5.84 -9.73 -8.65
CA GLY A 113 6.29 -11.07 -9.05
C GLY A 113 7.48 -11.56 -8.22
N GLU A 114 8.51 -10.74 -8.04
CA GLU A 114 9.68 -11.05 -7.21
C GLU A 114 9.30 -11.27 -5.74
N ALA A 115 8.38 -10.48 -5.20
CA ALA A 115 7.89 -10.65 -3.83
C ALA A 115 7.15 -11.98 -3.65
N LEU A 116 6.33 -12.39 -4.62
CA LEU A 116 5.62 -13.66 -4.61
C LEU A 116 6.59 -14.85 -4.72
N ILE A 117 7.60 -14.79 -5.59
CA ILE A 117 8.65 -15.80 -5.69
C ILE A 117 9.42 -15.91 -4.37
N LYS A 118 9.85 -14.78 -3.80
CA LYS A 118 10.54 -14.75 -2.50
C LYS A 118 9.72 -15.34 -1.36
N ALA A 119 8.41 -15.18 -1.41
CA ALA A 119 7.48 -15.77 -0.46
C ALA A 119 7.20 -17.27 -0.72
N GLY A 120 7.77 -17.87 -1.78
CA GLY A 120 7.55 -19.28 -2.15
C GLY A 120 6.16 -19.55 -2.75
N LEU A 121 5.52 -18.54 -3.29
CA LEU A 121 4.15 -18.60 -3.82
C LEU A 121 4.12 -18.75 -5.35
N LEU A 122 5.21 -18.45 -6.01
CA LEU A 122 5.44 -18.66 -7.45
C LEU A 122 6.79 -19.34 -7.65
N ASN A 123 6.90 -20.13 -8.72
CA ASN A 123 8.14 -20.78 -9.18
C ASN A 123 8.80 -19.97 -10.30
#